data_1b3520aab060c2475ab546ec0bd48214
#
_entry.id   1b3520aab060c2475ab546ec0bd48214
#
_cell.length_a   1.000
_cell.length_b   1.000
_cell.length_c   1.000
_cell.angle_alpha   90.00
_cell.angle_beta   90.00
_cell.angle_gamma   90.00
#
_symmetry.space_group_name_H-M   'P 1'
#
loop_
_entity.id
_entity.type
_entity.pdbx_description
1 polymer ?
#
loop_
_entity_poly.entity_id
_entity_poly.type
_entity_poly.pdbx_seq_one_letter_code
_entity_poly.pdbx_strand_id
1 'polypeptide(L)'
;MFSEQELAFLRAQPLARIATVDNEEQPTVDAVGFEFDGARFSIGGHQLETTRQYQNSVAGHCKVSLLIDDLKSLRPWQPRGIRIHGIAEIVHRQGHLGPGSSLAITPRVSWSWGMEEPGTEPAKVGPRKIIWQ
;
A
#
# COMPACT_ATOMS: atom_id res chain seq x y z
N MET A 1 0.30 13.27 -6.03
CA MET A 1 -0.45 13.41 -4.77
C MET A 1 -1.81 12.76 -4.91
N PHE A 2 -2.25 12.04 -3.91
CA PHE A 2 -3.58 11.43 -3.93
C PHE A 2 -4.67 12.49 -3.87
N SER A 3 -5.79 12.20 -4.53
CA SER A 3 -7.00 13.02 -4.42
C SER A 3 -7.64 12.86 -3.04
N GLU A 4 -8.62 13.73 -2.74
CA GLU A 4 -9.36 13.62 -1.49
C GLU A 4 -10.13 12.32 -1.38
N GLN A 5 -10.70 11.81 -2.50
CA GLN A 5 -11.40 10.54 -2.52
C GLN A 5 -10.44 9.38 -2.26
N GLU A 6 -9.25 9.41 -2.84
CA GLU A 6 -8.23 8.40 -2.60
C GLU A 6 -7.76 8.42 -1.15
N LEU A 7 -7.53 9.59 -0.58
CA LEU A 7 -7.14 9.71 0.83
C LEU A 7 -8.24 9.21 1.77
N ALA A 8 -9.48 9.55 1.49
CA ALA A 8 -10.62 9.06 2.29
C ALA A 8 -10.72 7.54 2.22
N PHE A 9 -10.52 6.96 1.04
CA PHE A 9 -10.50 5.51 0.86
C PHE A 9 -9.39 4.87 1.70
N LEU A 10 -8.17 5.42 1.65
CA LEU A 10 -7.05 4.89 2.42
C LEU A 10 -7.31 4.92 3.92
N ARG A 11 -7.90 6.01 4.42
CA ARG A 11 -8.22 6.14 5.85
C ARG A 11 -9.26 5.14 6.32
N ALA A 12 -10.13 4.71 5.43
CA ALA A 12 -11.21 3.78 5.75
C ALA A 12 -10.77 2.31 5.70
N GLN A 13 -9.57 2.01 5.18
CA GLN A 13 -9.12 0.64 4.99
C GLN A 13 -8.16 0.22 6.10
N PRO A 14 -8.45 -0.88 6.81
CA PRO A 14 -7.57 -1.34 7.88
C PRO A 14 -6.36 -2.12 7.38
N LEU A 15 -6.44 -2.73 6.20
CA LEU A 15 -5.41 -3.63 5.71
C LEU A 15 -4.93 -3.23 4.33
N ALA A 16 -3.65 -3.44 4.12
CA ALA A 16 -3.01 -3.46 2.80
C ALA A 16 -2.45 -4.86 2.56
N ARG A 17 -2.23 -5.16 1.29
CA ARG A 17 -1.49 -6.35 0.91
C ARG A 17 -0.17 -5.89 0.33
N ILE A 18 0.93 -6.41 0.90
CA ILE A 18 2.27 -6.07 0.44
C ILE A 18 2.88 -7.26 -0.29
N ALA A 19 3.36 -7.01 -1.49
CA ALA A 19 4.08 -8.01 -2.28
C ALA A 19 5.56 -7.65 -2.30
N THR A 20 6.38 -8.65 -2.01
CA THR A 20 7.85 -8.54 -2.04
C THR A 20 8.42 -9.76 -2.76
N VAL A 21 9.71 -9.71 -3.04
CA VAL A 21 10.42 -10.78 -3.76
C VAL A 21 11.61 -11.22 -2.92
N ASP A 22 11.82 -12.53 -2.81
CA ASP A 22 12.97 -13.09 -2.10
C ASP A 22 14.19 -13.29 -3.02
N ASN A 23 15.26 -13.87 -2.47
CA ASN A 23 16.50 -14.09 -3.21
C ASN A 23 16.36 -15.11 -4.35
N GLU A 24 15.30 -15.90 -4.37
CA GLU A 24 15.01 -16.86 -5.44
C GLU A 24 14.01 -16.30 -6.45
N GLU A 25 13.76 -15.00 -6.39
CA GLU A 25 12.78 -14.33 -7.25
C GLU A 25 11.35 -14.83 -7.03
N GLN A 26 11.07 -15.40 -5.85
CA GLN A 26 9.73 -15.83 -5.51
C GLN A 26 8.95 -14.64 -4.93
N PRO A 27 7.86 -14.23 -5.58
CA PRO A 27 6.97 -13.21 -4.99
C PRO A 27 6.25 -13.78 -3.79
N THR A 28 6.13 -12.95 -2.74
CA THR A 28 5.29 -13.25 -1.58
C THR A 28 4.33 -12.10 -1.36
N VAL A 29 3.16 -12.39 -0.79
CA VAL A 29 2.17 -11.39 -0.47
C VAL A 29 1.63 -11.64 0.94
N ASP A 30 1.53 -10.57 1.73
CA ASP A 30 1.04 -10.63 3.09
C ASP A 30 0.02 -9.53 3.35
N ALA A 31 -0.92 -9.79 4.24
CA ALA A 31 -1.86 -8.78 4.70
C ALA A 31 -1.23 -8.04 5.90
N VAL A 32 -1.24 -6.72 5.86
CA VAL A 32 -0.59 -5.90 6.88
C VAL A 32 -1.44 -4.68 7.22
N GLY A 33 -1.32 -4.20 8.45
CA GLY A 33 -1.82 -2.87 8.80
C GLY A 33 -0.87 -1.81 8.24
N PHE A 34 -1.39 -0.63 7.98
CA PHE A 34 -0.59 0.43 7.39
C PHE A 34 -1.06 1.81 7.84
N GLU A 35 -0.18 2.79 7.70
CA GLU A 35 -0.50 4.20 7.82
C GLU A 35 0.09 4.94 6.62
N PHE A 36 -0.53 6.05 6.24
CA PHE A 36 -0.03 6.92 5.18
C PHE A 36 0.05 8.35 5.73
N ASP A 37 1.24 8.95 5.64
CA ASP A 37 1.51 10.27 6.22
C ASP A 37 1.40 11.43 5.21
N GLY A 38 0.95 11.15 4.01
CA GLY A 38 0.90 12.12 2.91
C GLY A 38 2.04 11.97 1.93
N ALA A 39 3.12 11.30 2.33
CA ALA A 39 4.31 11.09 1.48
C ALA A 39 4.70 9.62 1.40
N ARG A 40 4.64 8.88 2.51
CA ARG A 40 5.07 7.48 2.56
C ARG A 40 4.06 6.63 3.30
N PHE A 41 4.02 5.36 2.94
CA PHE A 41 3.29 4.33 3.69
C PHE A 41 4.22 3.75 4.74
N SER A 42 3.70 3.51 5.94
CA SER A 42 4.43 2.87 7.02
C SER A 42 3.76 1.57 7.39
N ILE A 43 4.56 0.50 7.44
CA ILE A 43 4.11 -0.81 7.90
C ILE A 43 4.93 -1.14 9.12
N GLY A 44 4.26 -1.25 10.25
CA GLY A 44 4.88 -1.64 11.50
C GLY A 44 4.22 -2.88 12.02
N GLY A 45 4.46 -3.17 13.28
CA GLY A 45 3.77 -4.24 13.96
C GLY A 45 4.68 -5.04 14.84
N HIS A 46 4.03 -5.85 15.64
CA HIS A 46 4.69 -6.75 16.55
C HIS A 46 5.46 -7.81 15.74
N GLN A 47 6.75 -7.97 16.03
CA GLN A 47 7.62 -8.93 15.37
C GLN A 47 7.79 -8.67 13.86
N LEU A 48 7.87 -7.39 13.48
CA LEU A 48 8.12 -7.01 12.08
C LEU A 48 9.34 -7.72 11.51
N GLU A 49 10.41 -7.87 12.29
CA GLU A 49 11.68 -8.47 11.87
C GLU A 49 11.56 -9.93 11.45
N THR A 50 10.51 -10.62 11.85
CA THR A 50 10.27 -12.01 11.46
C THR A 50 9.47 -12.13 10.16
N THR A 51 8.99 -11.02 9.62
CA THR A 51 8.14 -11.05 8.43
C THR A 51 8.97 -11.15 7.15
N ARG A 52 8.37 -11.71 6.10
CA ARG A 52 9.02 -11.82 4.79
C ARG A 52 9.32 -10.46 4.19
N GLN A 53 8.39 -9.51 4.31
CA GLN A 53 8.61 -8.17 3.74
C GLN A 53 9.81 -7.48 4.37
N TYR A 54 10.03 -7.66 5.68
CA TYR A 54 11.21 -7.10 6.35
C TYR A 54 12.48 -7.82 5.88
N GLN A 55 12.48 -9.15 5.89
CA GLN A 55 13.64 -9.95 5.51
C GLN A 55 14.05 -9.70 4.05
N ASN A 56 13.08 -9.62 3.15
CA ASN A 56 13.34 -9.33 1.75
C ASN A 56 13.93 -7.92 1.57
N SER A 57 13.46 -6.96 2.33
CA SER A 57 13.98 -5.59 2.29
C SER A 57 15.41 -5.50 2.83
N VAL A 58 15.70 -6.20 3.93
CA VAL A 58 17.07 -6.30 4.46
C VAL A 58 18.01 -6.93 3.43
N ALA A 59 17.54 -7.92 2.69
CA ALA A 59 18.32 -8.59 1.66
C ALA A 59 18.54 -7.75 0.39
N GLY A 60 17.97 -6.54 0.32
CA GLY A 60 18.16 -5.63 -0.81
C GLY A 60 17.02 -5.63 -1.82
N HIS A 61 15.98 -6.43 -1.61
CA HIS A 61 14.80 -6.47 -2.49
C HIS A 61 13.81 -5.39 -2.04
N CYS A 62 14.14 -4.15 -2.36
CA CYS A 62 13.41 -2.98 -1.87
C CYS A 62 12.27 -2.52 -2.77
N LYS A 63 12.14 -3.07 -3.97
CA LYS A 63 10.99 -2.79 -4.84
C LYS A 63 9.82 -3.61 -4.36
N VAL A 64 8.74 -2.93 -3.98
CA VAL A 64 7.56 -3.58 -3.41
C VAL A 64 6.31 -3.08 -4.08
N SER A 65 5.22 -3.83 -3.95
CA SER A 65 3.90 -3.40 -4.34
C SER A 65 2.97 -3.44 -3.15
N LEU A 66 2.11 -2.44 -3.05
CA LEU A 66 1.00 -2.43 -2.10
C LEU A 66 -0.31 -2.48 -2.87
N LEU A 67 -1.27 -3.21 -2.34
CA LEU A 67 -2.64 -3.19 -2.82
C LEU A 67 -3.56 -2.95 -1.63
N ILE A 68 -4.38 -1.91 -1.75
CA ILE A 68 -5.42 -1.60 -0.77
C ILE A 68 -6.73 -1.61 -1.55
N ASP A 69 -7.62 -2.52 -1.25
CA ASP A 69 -8.83 -2.72 -2.03
C ASP A 69 -10.01 -3.15 -1.19
N ASP A 70 -11.21 -2.93 -1.73
CA ASP A 70 -12.44 -3.46 -1.16
C ASP A 70 -13.50 -3.60 -2.27
N LEU A 71 -14.66 -4.09 -1.87
CA LEU A 71 -15.87 -4.06 -2.68
C LEU A 71 -16.82 -3.03 -2.08
N LYS A 72 -17.11 -1.98 -2.82
CA LYS A 72 -18.11 -1.01 -2.41
C LYS A 72 -19.50 -1.65 -2.42
N SER A 73 -19.73 -2.52 -3.40
CA SER A 73 -20.99 -3.24 -3.56
C SER A 73 -20.72 -4.55 -4.26
N LEU A 74 -21.46 -5.60 -3.88
CA LEU A 74 -21.42 -6.89 -4.56
C LEU A 74 -22.39 -6.92 -5.75
N ARG A 75 -23.52 -6.25 -5.60
CA ARG A 75 -24.59 -6.20 -6.62
C ARG A 75 -25.17 -4.79 -6.69
N PRO A 76 -24.74 -3.97 -7.66
CA PRO A 76 -23.80 -4.27 -8.74
C PRO A 76 -22.35 -4.43 -8.23
N TRP A 77 -21.55 -5.14 -9.01
CA TRP A 77 -20.15 -5.37 -8.71
C TRP A 77 -19.37 -4.06 -8.83
N GLN A 78 -18.85 -3.56 -7.72
CA GLN A 78 -18.15 -2.27 -7.67
C GLN A 78 -16.84 -2.40 -6.88
N PRO A 79 -15.79 -2.95 -7.49
CA PRO A 79 -14.49 -3.01 -6.83
C PRO A 79 -13.83 -1.64 -6.79
N ARG A 80 -13.14 -1.38 -5.70
CA ARG A 80 -12.31 -0.18 -5.54
C ARG A 80 -10.93 -0.60 -5.10
N GLY A 81 -9.93 0.17 -5.46
CA GLY A 81 -8.59 -0.12 -5.00
C GLY A 81 -7.57 0.91 -5.39
N ILE A 82 -6.42 0.81 -4.73
CA ILE A 82 -5.23 1.58 -5.05
C ILE A 82 -4.06 0.59 -5.03
N ARG A 83 -3.33 0.53 -6.14
CA ARG A 83 -2.09 -0.23 -6.24
C ARG A 83 -0.93 0.74 -6.28
N ILE A 84 0.08 0.49 -5.48
CA ILE A 84 1.26 1.32 -5.38
C ILE A 84 2.49 0.48 -5.69
N HIS A 85 3.32 0.93 -6.62
CA HIS A 85 4.68 0.45 -6.74
C HIS A 85 5.58 1.42 -6.02
N GLY A 86 6.44 0.93 -5.14
CA GLY A 86 7.26 1.79 -4.31
C GLY A 86 8.57 1.15 -3.92
N ILE A 87 9.35 1.94 -3.19
CA ILE A 87 10.64 1.52 -2.65
C ILE A 87 10.52 1.46 -1.14
N ALA A 88 10.87 0.32 -0.58
CA ALA A 88 10.83 0.08 0.87
C ALA A 88 12.16 0.42 1.52
N GLU A 89 12.09 1.00 2.70
CA GLU A 89 13.23 1.33 3.53
C GLU A 89 12.89 0.96 4.97
N ILE A 90 13.84 0.37 5.67
CA ILE A 90 13.67 0.06 7.09
C ILE A 90 14.01 1.30 7.89
N VAL A 91 13.07 1.74 8.71
CA VAL A 91 13.21 2.92 9.55
C VAL A 91 13.10 2.50 11.01
N HIS A 92 14.08 2.88 11.81
CA HIS A 92 14.04 2.69 13.25
C HIS A 92 13.35 3.90 13.86
N ARG A 93 12.32 3.65 14.66
CA ARG A 93 11.59 4.73 15.29
C ARG A 93 11.45 4.50 16.77
N GLN A 94 11.33 5.60 17.50
CA GLN A 94 11.01 5.59 18.92
C GLN A 94 9.58 6.09 19.08
N GLY A 95 8.77 5.33 19.79
CA GLY A 95 7.37 5.67 19.98
C GLY A 95 6.89 5.35 21.38
N HIS A 96 5.61 5.55 21.62
CA HIS A 96 5.00 5.31 22.93
C HIS A 96 5.16 3.86 23.40
N LEU A 97 5.34 2.93 22.49
CA LEU A 97 5.51 1.52 22.80
C LEU A 97 6.99 1.11 22.85
N GLY A 98 7.89 2.11 22.87
CA GLY A 98 9.33 1.88 22.90
C GLY A 98 9.95 1.84 21.51
N PRO A 99 11.27 1.56 21.44
CA PRO A 99 11.96 1.53 20.16
C PRO A 99 11.44 0.38 19.30
N GLY A 100 11.35 0.62 18.00
CA GLY A 100 10.91 -0.38 17.06
C GLY A 100 11.29 0.00 15.65
N SER A 101 11.06 -0.94 14.74
CA SER A 101 11.30 -0.72 13.32
C SER A 101 9.98 -0.63 12.57
N SER A 102 9.98 0.11 11.49
CA SER A 102 8.89 0.11 10.54
C SER A 102 9.45 0.03 9.14
N LEU A 103 8.63 -0.44 8.23
CA LEU A 103 8.95 -0.44 6.81
C LEU A 103 8.29 0.79 6.20
N ALA A 104 9.10 1.72 5.69
CA ALA A 104 8.61 2.92 5.04
C ALA A 104 8.65 2.71 3.53
N ILE A 105 7.53 2.96 2.86
CA ILE A 105 7.42 2.75 1.42
C ILE A 105 7.15 4.09 0.76
N THR A 106 8.09 4.48 -0.10
CA THR A 106 7.98 5.70 -0.89
C THR A 106 7.33 5.35 -2.22
N PRO A 107 6.14 5.89 -2.51
CA PRO A 107 5.47 5.61 -3.78
C PRO A 107 6.27 6.10 -4.97
N ARG A 108 6.27 5.32 -6.03
CA ARG A 108 6.84 5.70 -7.33
C ARG A 108 5.75 5.85 -8.38
N VAL A 109 4.87 4.89 -8.46
CA VAL A 109 3.71 4.92 -9.36
C VAL A 109 2.53 4.36 -8.60
N SER A 110 1.37 4.95 -8.79
CA SER A 110 0.13 4.40 -8.24
C SER A 110 -0.98 4.43 -9.27
N TRP A 111 -1.92 3.50 -9.11
CA TRP A 111 -3.13 3.39 -9.91
C TRP A 111 -4.30 3.23 -8.97
N SER A 112 -5.38 3.97 -9.21
CA SER A 112 -6.61 3.81 -8.45
C SER A 112 -7.78 3.58 -9.38
N TRP A 113 -8.78 2.87 -8.88
CA TRP A 113 -10.00 2.57 -9.62
C TRP A 113 -11.17 2.54 -8.65
N GLY A 114 -12.36 2.80 -9.18
CA GLY A 114 -13.59 2.78 -8.38
C GLY A 114 -13.75 3.97 -7.46
N MET A 115 -13.00 5.06 -7.68
CA MET A 115 -13.03 6.27 -6.85
C MET A 115 -13.93 7.36 -7.46
N GLU A 116 -14.65 7.05 -8.52
CA GLU A 116 -15.47 8.02 -9.25
C GLU A 116 -16.66 8.49 -8.42
N GLU A 117 -17.04 9.73 -8.64
CA GLU A 117 -18.26 10.28 -8.05
C GLU A 117 -19.50 9.52 -8.52
N PRO A 118 -20.55 9.43 -7.69
CA PRO A 118 -21.80 8.81 -8.09
C PRO A 118 -22.35 9.42 -9.38
N GLY A 119 -22.73 8.57 -10.33
CA GLY A 119 -23.25 9.00 -11.61
C GLY A 119 -22.23 9.07 -12.75
N THR A 120 -20.94 8.92 -12.45
CA THR A 120 -19.89 8.82 -13.47
C THR A 120 -19.86 7.40 -14.02
N GLU A 121 -19.83 7.27 -15.36
CA GLU A 121 -19.76 5.95 -15.98
C GLU A 121 -18.34 5.35 -15.83
N PRO A 122 -18.18 4.23 -15.10
CA PRO A 122 -16.85 3.67 -14.85
C PRO A 122 -16.11 3.24 -16.11
N ALA A 123 -16.85 2.86 -17.16
CA ALA A 123 -16.26 2.39 -18.41
C ALA A 123 -15.49 3.47 -19.18
N LYS A 124 -15.72 4.74 -18.86
CA LYS A 124 -15.08 5.87 -19.55
C LYS A 124 -13.90 6.44 -18.78
N VAL A 125 -13.73 6.02 -17.51
CA VAL A 125 -12.69 6.53 -16.65
C VAL A 125 -11.80 5.35 -16.29
N GLY A 126 -10.72 5.17 -17.04
CA GLY A 126 -9.72 4.15 -16.72
C GLY A 126 -9.07 4.41 -15.36
N PRO A 127 -8.20 3.50 -14.91
CA PRO A 127 -7.48 3.70 -13.66
C PRO A 127 -6.74 5.04 -13.66
N ARG A 128 -6.82 5.77 -12.56
CA ARG A 128 -6.09 7.03 -12.40
C ARG A 128 -4.65 6.70 -12.04
N LYS A 129 -3.73 7.04 -12.93
CA LYS A 129 -2.29 6.79 -12.72
C LYS A 129 -1.61 8.05 -12.20
N ILE A 130 -0.81 7.88 -11.16
CA ILE A 130 0.03 8.95 -10.63
C ILE A 130 1.48 8.50 -10.72
N ILE A 131 2.32 9.36 -11.30
CA ILE A 131 3.78 9.18 -11.26
C ILE A 131 4.28 10.12 -10.17
N TRP A 132 4.83 9.54 -9.12
CA TRP A 132 5.31 10.27 -7.95
C TRP A 132 6.72 10.77 -8.19
N GLN A 133 6.99 11.98 -7.73
CA GLN A 133 8.31 12.60 -7.87
C GLN A 133 8.93 12.89 -6.52
#